data_07d61a57169a34a01523ee07bd85c6c1
#
_entry.id   07d61a57169a34a01523ee07bd85c6c1
#
_cell.length_a   1.000
_cell.length_b   1.000
_cell.length_c   1.000
_cell.angle_alpha   90.00
_cell.angle_beta   90.00
_cell.angle_gamma   90.00
#
_symmetry.space_group_name_H-M   'P 1'
#
loop_
_entity.id
_entity.type
_entity.pdbx_description
1 polymer ?
#
loop_
_entity_poly.entity_id
_entity_poly.type
_entity_poly.pdbx_seq_one_letter_code
_entity_poly.pdbx_strand_id
1 'polypeptide(L)'
;PSKLDMSRILSMNEHYIKNINENDLYDNLLKYCEEYKDKIDTAKETKIKSSLVFLKNKAKTLEEIFNNAKYIINDEVNFNEDDLKLIDDKSKKIINEFQNEIKNLGNLTRDNLEPIVNNLIKKHETNFKGVGQPLRVALTGSKFGPGLYDIVISLGKADVEKRLGKILN
;
A
#
# COMPACT_ATOMS: atom_id res chain seq x y z
N PRO A 1 14.89 -21.69 7.84
CA PRO A 1 13.86 -22.74 7.78
C PRO A 1 14.28 -23.92 6.96
N SER A 2 13.76 -25.09 7.28
CA SER A 2 14.04 -26.29 6.54
C SER A 2 13.35 -26.28 5.16
N LYS A 3 13.83 -27.14 4.25
CA LYS A 3 13.17 -27.30 2.94
C LYS A 3 11.69 -27.71 3.09
N LEU A 4 11.41 -28.55 4.07
CA LEU A 4 10.04 -29.00 4.35
C LEU A 4 9.15 -27.84 4.80
N ASP A 5 9.66 -26.96 5.69
CA ASP A 5 8.92 -25.79 6.15
C ASP A 5 8.65 -24.81 5.02
N MET A 6 9.66 -24.56 4.17
CA MET A 6 9.50 -23.69 3.02
C MET A 6 8.52 -24.25 2.00
N SER A 7 8.53 -25.57 1.78
CA SER A 7 7.56 -26.22 0.91
C SER A 7 6.13 -26.01 1.40
N ARG A 8 5.89 -26.13 2.71
CA ARG A 8 4.58 -25.85 3.32
C ARG A 8 4.16 -24.42 3.14
N ILE A 9 5.08 -23.46 3.36
CA ILE A 9 4.81 -22.03 3.19
C ILE A 9 4.43 -21.74 1.75
N LEU A 10 5.19 -22.25 0.77
CA LEU A 10 4.93 -22.02 -0.66
C LEU A 10 3.66 -22.71 -1.14
N SER A 11 3.22 -23.79 -0.50
CA SER A 11 1.99 -24.49 -0.87
C SER A 11 0.73 -23.87 -0.28
N MET A 12 0.84 -22.79 0.49
CA MET A 12 -0.32 -22.07 1.02
C MET A 12 -1.22 -21.60 -0.12
N ASN A 13 -2.51 -21.92 -0.02
CA ASN A 13 -3.52 -21.52 -0.99
C ASN A 13 -4.37 -20.36 -0.46
N GLU A 14 -5.22 -19.83 -1.34
CA GLU A 14 -6.12 -18.71 -1.05
C GLU A 14 -6.97 -18.95 0.21
N HIS A 15 -7.55 -20.14 0.34
CA HIS A 15 -8.38 -20.49 1.50
C HIS A 15 -7.60 -20.42 2.80
N TYR A 16 -6.41 -21.01 2.84
CA TYR A 16 -5.54 -21.01 4.02
C TYR A 16 -5.11 -19.60 4.40
N ILE A 17 -4.68 -18.82 3.42
CA ILE A 17 -4.22 -17.42 3.61
C ILE A 17 -5.34 -16.55 4.19
N LYS A 18 -6.56 -16.69 3.69
CA LYS A 18 -7.71 -15.92 4.19
C LYS A 18 -8.07 -16.24 5.63
N ASN A 19 -7.85 -17.47 6.07
CA ASN A 19 -8.29 -17.97 7.38
C ASN A 19 -7.18 -17.97 8.45
N ILE A 20 -5.92 -17.83 8.06
CA ILE A 20 -4.80 -17.72 9.00
C ILE A 20 -4.84 -16.38 9.72
N ASN A 21 -4.48 -16.33 11.00
CA ASN A 21 -4.40 -15.05 11.71
C ASN A 21 -3.19 -14.24 11.25
N GLU A 22 -3.26 -12.92 11.46
CA GLU A 22 -2.26 -11.98 10.97
C GLU A 22 -0.87 -12.20 11.58
N ASN A 23 -0.78 -12.64 12.83
CA ASN A 23 0.50 -12.94 13.48
C ASN A 23 1.21 -14.10 12.79
N ASP A 24 0.48 -15.19 12.55
CA ASP A 24 1.04 -16.36 11.87
C ASP A 24 1.37 -16.06 10.41
N LEU A 25 0.53 -15.30 9.73
CA LEU A 25 0.79 -14.89 8.37
C LEU A 25 2.04 -14.00 8.28
N TYR A 26 2.20 -13.09 9.23
CA TYR A 26 3.41 -12.27 9.32
C TYR A 26 4.67 -13.12 9.53
N ASP A 27 4.63 -14.10 10.43
CA ASP A 27 5.76 -14.99 10.67
C ASP A 27 6.13 -15.76 9.39
N ASN A 28 5.14 -16.23 8.64
CA ASN A 28 5.36 -16.91 7.36
C ASN A 28 5.93 -15.96 6.31
N LEU A 29 5.47 -14.72 6.29
CA LEU A 29 6.01 -13.68 5.40
C LEU A 29 7.48 -13.38 5.71
N LEU A 30 7.85 -13.29 7.00
CA LEU A 30 9.23 -13.11 7.43
C LEU A 30 10.14 -14.23 6.91
N LYS A 31 9.71 -15.47 7.08
CA LYS A 31 10.47 -16.64 6.61
C LYS A 31 10.62 -16.63 5.09
N TYR A 32 9.55 -16.30 4.39
CA TYR A 32 9.58 -16.19 2.94
C TYR A 32 10.57 -15.12 2.48
N CYS A 33 10.56 -13.95 3.10
CA CYS A 33 11.47 -12.87 2.74
C CYS A 33 12.93 -13.21 3.06
N GLU A 34 13.20 -13.87 4.19
CA GLU A 34 14.55 -14.31 4.53
C GLU A 34 15.12 -15.27 3.49
N GLU A 35 14.29 -16.16 2.96
CA GLU A 35 14.73 -17.20 2.01
C GLU A 35 14.83 -16.70 0.57
N TYR A 36 13.86 -15.89 0.13
CA TYR A 36 13.72 -15.54 -1.29
C TYR A 36 13.90 -14.06 -1.60
N LYS A 37 13.89 -13.21 -0.62
CA LYS A 37 13.94 -11.76 -0.77
C LYS A 37 14.91 -11.18 0.25
N ASP A 38 14.74 -9.94 0.62
CA ASP A 38 15.52 -9.28 1.66
C ASP A 38 14.80 -9.38 3.01
N LYS A 39 15.59 -9.39 4.08
CA LYS A 39 15.07 -9.42 5.44
C LYS A 39 14.23 -8.17 5.71
N ILE A 40 13.03 -8.36 6.28
CA ILE A 40 12.14 -7.25 6.65
C ILE A 40 12.68 -6.55 7.90
N ASP A 41 12.72 -5.22 7.89
CA ASP A 41 13.02 -4.42 9.07
C ASP A 41 11.92 -4.60 10.13
N THR A 42 12.33 -4.99 11.33
CA THR A 42 11.41 -5.22 12.46
C THR A 42 10.62 -3.98 12.85
N ALA A 43 11.13 -2.77 12.57
CA ALA A 43 10.42 -1.52 12.80
C ALA A 43 9.12 -1.41 11.99
N LYS A 44 8.96 -2.20 10.94
CA LYS A 44 7.77 -2.19 10.08
C LYS A 44 6.73 -3.23 10.48
N GLU A 45 6.99 -4.02 11.50
CA GLU A 45 6.11 -5.13 11.92
C GLU A 45 4.66 -4.68 12.13
N THR A 46 4.43 -3.63 12.90
CA THR A 46 3.09 -3.16 13.22
C THR A 46 2.32 -2.73 11.96
N LYS A 47 2.96 -1.98 11.06
CA LYS A 47 2.33 -1.53 9.82
C LYS A 47 1.99 -2.72 8.92
N ILE A 48 2.90 -3.66 8.78
CA ILE A 48 2.70 -4.84 7.93
C ILE A 48 1.58 -5.71 8.49
N LYS A 49 1.60 -6.03 9.79
CA LYS A 49 0.55 -6.83 10.42
C LYS A 49 -0.83 -6.20 10.25
N SER A 50 -0.93 -4.89 10.47
CA SER A 50 -2.19 -4.16 10.28
C SER A 50 -2.69 -4.24 8.85
N SER A 51 -1.78 -4.21 7.88
CA SER A 51 -2.13 -4.28 6.46
C SER A 51 -2.55 -5.68 6.01
N LEU A 52 -2.05 -6.74 6.67
CA LEU A 52 -2.38 -8.12 6.31
C LEU A 52 -3.87 -8.42 6.43
N VAL A 53 -4.60 -7.69 7.26
CA VAL A 53 -6.06 -7.82 7.40
C VAL A 53 -6.76 -7.67 6.05
N PHE A 54 -6.34 -6.68 5.25
CA PHE A 54 -6.93 -6.48 3.91
C PHE A 54 -6.12 -7.13 2.79
N LEU A 55 -4.81 -7.24 2.92
CA LEU A 55 -3.96 -7.82 1.88
C LEU A 55 -4.25 -9.30 1.64
N LYS A 56 -4.52 -10.05 2.71
CA LYS A 56 -4.80 -11.49 2.60
C LYS A 56 -6.09 -11.78 1.82
N ASN A 57 -7.02 -10.85 1.78
CA ASN A 57 -8.29 -11.04 1.06
C ASN A 57 -8.13 -10.95 -0.46
N LYS A 58 -7.03 -10.39 -0.93
CA LYS A 58 -6.76 -10.18 -2.37
C LYS A 58 -5.60 -11.02 -2.88
N ALA A 59 -5.11 -11.94 -2.08
CA ALA A 59 -3.95 -12.76 -2.43
C ALA A 59 -4.29 -14.25 -2.40
N LYS A 60 -3.77 -14.97 -3.37
CA LYS A 60 -3.91 -16.43 -3.48
C LYS A 60 -2.67 -17.15 -3.01
N THR A 61 -1.53 -16.48 -2.99
CA THR A 61 -0.23 -17.03 -2.62
C THR A 61 0.52 -16.09 -1.68
N LEU A 62 1.52 -16.63 -1.00
CA LEU A 62 2.39 -15.83 -0.13
C LEU A 62 3.22 -14.84 -0.95
N GLU A 63 3.61 -15.20 -2.18
CA GLU A 63 4.29 -14.28 -3.09
C GLU A 63 3.41 -13.08 -3.43
N GLU A 64 2.12 -13.28 -3.65
CA GLU A 64 1.18 -12.18 -3.89
C GLU A 64 1.03 -11.29 -2.65
N ILE A 65 1.00 -11.87 -1.44
CA ILE A 65 1.02 -11.10 -0.19
C ILE A 65 2.26 -10.21 -0.16
N PHE A 66 3.44 -10.77 -0.44
CA PHE A 66 4.69 -10.02 -0.48
C PHE A 66 4.62 -8.88 -1.50
N ASN A 67 4.18 -9.17 -2.72
CA ASN A 67 4.07 -8.15 -3.77
C ASN A 67 3.11 -7.02 -3.39
N ASN A 68 2.01 -7.35 -2.75
CA ASN A 68 1.02 -6.37 -2.30
C ASN A 68 1.50 -5.57 -1.08
N ALA A 69 2.44 -6.09 -0.30
CA ALA A 69 3.01 -5.43 0.87
C ALA A 69 4.31 -4.65 0.58
N LYS A 70 4.86 -4.74 -0.63
CA LYS A 70 6.14 -4.09 -0.99
C LYS A 70 6.16 -2.60 -0.68
N TYR A 71 5.05 -1.90 -0.88
CA TYR A 71 4.99 -0.46 -0.65
C TYR A 71 5.21 -0.09 0.82
N ILE A 72 4.96 -1.03 1.75
CA ILE A 72 5.25 -0.85 3.18
C ILE A 72 6.67 -1.33 3.50
N ILE A 73 7.07 -2.48 2.94
CA ILE A 73 8.36 -3.12 3.20
C ILE A 73 9.51 -2.22 2.74
N ASN A 74 9.37 -1.57 1.59
CA ASN A 74 10.38 -0.70 1.02
C ASN A 74 10.18 0.75 1.48
N ASP A 75 11.26 1.40 1.92
CA ASP A 75 11.22 2.82 2.30
C ASP A 75 11.08 3.72 1.08
N GLU A 76 11.73 3.35 -0.01
CA GLU A 76 11.69 4.11 -1.25
C GLU A 76 10.63 3.55 -2.20
N VAL A 77 9.92 4.46 -2.87
CA VAL A 77 8.91 4.08 -3.86
C VAL A 77 9.61 3.65 -5.15
N ASN A 78 9.28 2.44 -5.62
CA ASN A 78 9.74 1.91 -6.90
C ASN A 78 8.69 2.20 -7.96
N PHE A 79 8.96 3.19 -8.82
CA PHE A 79 8.00 3.62 -9.82
C PHE A 79 8.01 2.72 -11.05
N ASN A 80 6.82 2.27 -11.47
CA ASN A 80 6.61 1.74 -12.80
C ASN A 80 6.67 2.93 -13.78
N GLU A 81 7.54 2.88 -14.78
CA GLU A 81 7.76 4.00 -15.71
C GLU A 81 6.51 4.43 -16.46
N ASP A 82 5.70 3.46 -16.91
CA ASP A 82 4.47 3.76 -17.63
C ASP A 82 3.42 4.39 -16.70
N ASP A 83 3.33 3.90 -15.47
CA ASP A 83 2.38 4.43 -14.49
C ASP A 83 2.80 5.83 -14.03
N LEU A 84 4.10 6.12 -13.94
CA LEU A 84 4.61 7.44 -13.58
C LEU A 84 4.13 8.52 -14.57
N LYS A 85 3.94 8.18 -15.82
CA LYS A 85 3.41 9.09 -16.86
C LYS A 85 1.98 9.54 -16.60
N LEU A 86 1.24 8.83 -15.73
CA LEU A 86 -0.10 9.25 -15.31
C LEU A 86 -0.10 10.48 -14.41
N ILE A 87 1.07 10.84 -13.87
CA ILE A 87 1.20 12.02 -13.01
C ILE A 87 1.55 13.22 -13.87
N ASP A 88 0.51 13.84 -14.43
CA ASP A 88 0.59 15.08 -15.20
C ASP A 88 0.41 16.31 -14.28
N ASP A 89 0.34 17.49 -14.85
CA ASP A 89 0.18 18.73 -14.08
C ASP A 89 -1.13 18.77 -13.31
N LYS A 90 -2.22 18.27 -13.88
CA LYS A 90 -3.52 18.17 -13.20
C LYS A 90 -3.42 17.21 -12.01
N SER A 91 -2.77 16.08 -12.20
CA SER A 91 -2.54 15.10 -11.14
C SER A 91 -1.73 15.67 -10.00
N LYS A 92 -0.69 16.48 -10.30
CA LYS A 92 0.11 17.13 -9.27
C LYS A 92 -0.70 18.12 -8.45
N LYS A 93 -1.63 18.84 -9.07
CA LYS A 93 -2.56 19.72 -8.32
C LYS A 93 -3.42 18.93 -7.37
N ILE A 94 -3.97 17.81 -7.82
CA ILE A 94 -4.79 16.90 -6.99
C ILE A 94 -3.96 16.36 -5.82
N ILE A 95 -2.74 15.91 -6.09
CA ILE A 95 -1.83 15.38 -5.06
C ILE A 95 -1.51 16.46 -4.02
N ASN A 96 -1.21 17.67 -4.46
CA ASN A 96 -0.91 18.80 -3.56
C ASN A 96 -2.10 19.17 -2.69
N GLU A 97 -3.30 19.25 -3.25
CA GLU A 97 -4.51 19.53 -2.50
C GLU A 97 -4.83 18.42 -1.51
N PHE A 98 -4.68 17.16 -1.92
CA PHE A 98 -4.84 16.01 -1.02
C PHE A 98 -3.87 16.08 0.17
N GLN A 99 -2.59 16.35 -0.10
CA GLN A 99 -1.58 16.49 0.94
C GLN A 99 -1.95 17.60 1.94
N ASN A 100 -2.41 18.74 1.44
CA ASN A 100 -2.80 19.87 2.30
C ASN A 100 -4.00 19.51 3.17
N GLU A 101 -4.99 18.78 2.63
CA GLU A 101 -6.18 18.38 3.38
C GLU A 101 -5.84 17.38 4.49
N ILE A 102 -4.98 16.39 4.22
CA ILE A 102 -4.65 15.39 5.25
C ILE A 102 -3.80 15.96 6.38
N LYS A 103 -3.05 17.05 6.16
CA LYS A 103 -2.29 17.72 7.22
C LYS A 103 -3.18 18.16 8.38
N ASN A 104 -4.42 18.51 8.09
CA ASN A 104 -5.38 19.00 9.07
C ASN A 104 -6.15 17.88 9.78
N LEU A 105 -5.98 16.62 9.37
CA LEU A 105 -6.62 15.47 9.99
C LEU A 105 -5.83 14.98 11.20
N GLY A 106 -6.54 14.64 12.28
CA GLY A 106 -5.94 14.00 13.44
C GLY A 106 -5.60 12.55 13.14
N ASN A 107 -6.60 11.77 12.70
CA ASN A 107 -6.47 10.36 12.35
C ASN A 107 -6.85 10.13 10.90
N LEU A 108 -6.13 9.22 10.23
CA LEU A 108 -6.48 8.77 8.90
C LEU A 108 -7.44 7.60 9.00
N THR A 109 -8.70 7.86 8.71
CA THR A 109 -9.76 6.85 8.66
C THR A 109 -10.46 6.97 7.31
N ARG A 110 -11.14 5.90 6.90
CA ARG A 110 -11.93 5.95 5.67
C ARG A 110 -12.97 7.07 5.73
N ASP A 111 -13.63 7.24 6.87
CA ASP A 111 -14.66 8.26 7.07
C ASP A 111 -14.12 9.68 6.91
N ASN A 112 -12.85 9.91 7.28
CA ASN A 112 -12.19 11.20 7.12
C ASN A 112 -11.63 11.42 5.72
N LEU A 113 -11.22 10.36 5.04
CA LEU A 113 -10.61 10.43 3.72
C LEU A 113 -11.62 10.52 2.58
N GLU A 114 -12.74 9.82 2.70
CA GLU A 114 -13.78 9.80 1.67
C GLU A 114 -14.27 11.21 1.28
N PRO A 115 -14.63 12.09 2.22
CA PRO A 115 -15.05 13.45 1.88
C PRO A 115 -13.98 14.24 1.12
N ILE A 116 -12.71 14.08 1.49
CA ILE A 116 -11.60 14.75 0.82
C ILE A 116 -11.53 14.31 -0.64
N VAL A 117 -11.55 12.99 -0.88
CA VAL A 117 -11.50 12.44 -2.25
C VAL A 117 -12.72 12.87 -3.06
N ASN A 118 -13.92 12.82 -2.46
CA ASN A 118 -15.15 13.25 -3.14
C ASN A 118 -15.13 14.73 -3.52
N ASN A 119 -14.58 15.59 -2.66
CA ASN A 119 -14.42 17.01 -2.97
C ASN A 119 -13.43 17.24 -4.11
N LEU A 120 -12.34 16.49 -4.16
CA LEU A 120 -11.36 16.57 -5.24
C LEU A 120 -11.97 16.09 -6.57
N ILE A 121 -12.77 15.04 -6.54
CA ILE A 121 -13.49 14.54 -7.72
C ILE A 121 -14.38 15.63 -8.30
N LYS A 122 -15.15 16.31 -7.45
CA LYS A 122 -16.04 17.39 -7.86
C LYS A 122 -15.28 18.61 -8.37
N LYS A 123 -14.28 19.04 -7.61
CA LYS A 123 -13.49 20.24 -7.94
C LYS A 123 -12.77 20.10 -9.28
N HIS A 124 -12.22 18.93 -9.56
CA HIS A 124 -11.45 18.68 -10.79
C HIS A 124 -12.29 18.04 -11.90
N GLU A 125 -13.61 17.94 -11.72
CA GLU A 125 -14.53 17.40 -12.73
C GLU A 125 -14.08 16.05 -13.26
N THR A 126 -13.73 15.13 -12.35
CA THR A 126 -13.22 13.81 -12.67
C THR A 126 -14.01 12.72 -11.94
N ASN A 127 -13.44 11.54 -11.82
CA ASN A 127 -14.02 10.40 -11.11
C ASN A 127 -13.03 9.87 -10.07
N PHE A 128 -13.42 8.82 -9.34
CA PHE A 128 -12.55 8.19 -8.34
C PHE A 128 -11.21 7.76 -8.93
N LYS A 129 -11.22 7.20 -10.14
CA LYS A 129 -10.01 6.78 -10.85
C LYS A 129 -9.07 7.96 -11.12
N GLY A 130 -9.63 9.10 -11.52
CA GLY A 130 -8.83 10.31 -11.81
C GLY A 130 -8.12 10.89 -10.58
N VAL A 131 -8.64 10.66 -9.39
CA VAL A 131 -7.99 11.03 -8.13
C VAL A 131 -7.15 9.88 -7.58
N GLY A 132 -7.68 8.67 -7.60
CA GLY A 132 -7.08 7.50 -6.96
C GLY A 132 -5.83 6.99 -7.66
N GLN A 133 -5.80 6.95 -8.98
CA GLN A 133 -4.64 6.42 -9.70
C GLN A 133 -3.38 7.27 -9.49
N PRO A 134 -3.41 8.60 -9.67
CA PRO A 134 -2.22 9.41 -9.38
C PRO A 134 -1.72 9.27 -7.95
N LEU A 135 -2.64 9.23 -6.98
CA LEU A 135 -2.27 9.04 -5.58
C LEU A 135 -1.64 7.66 -5.33
N ARG A 136 -2.19 6.59 -5.92
CA ARG A 136 -1.59 5.26 -5.81
C ARG A 136 -0.19 5.23 -6.38
N VAL A 137 0.02 5.79 -7.57
CA VAL A 137 1.35 5.84 -8.19
C VAL A 137 2.32 6.62 -7.32
N ALA A 138 1.92 7.77 -6.80
CA ALA A 138 2.76 8.58 -5.92
C ALA A 138 3.13 7.83 -4.63
N LEU A 139 2.22 7.03 -4.08
CA LEU A 139 2.41 6.35 -2.80
C LEU A 139 3.05 4.97 -2.92
N THR A 140 2.80 4.24 -4.01
CA THR A 140 3.26 2.84 -4.17
C THR A 140 4.11 2.61 -5.40
N GLY A 141 4.13 3.54 -6.34
CA GLY A 141 4.83 3.40 -7.62
C GLY A 141 4.02 2.73 -8.72
N SER A 142 2.80 2.26 -8.42
CA SER A 142 1.95 1.55 -9.37
C SER A 142 0.49 1.97 -9.24
N LYS A 143 -0.22 1.95 -10.37
CA LYS A 143 -1.68 2.17 -10.38
C LYS A 143 -2.47 0.95 -9.90
N PHE A 144 -1.82 -0.20 -9.81
CA PHE A 144 -2.42 -1.45 -9.33
C PHE A 144 -2.05 -1.70 -7.86
N GLY A 145 -2.86 -2.49 -7.18
CA GLY A 145 -2.60 -2.90 -5.81
C GLY A 145 -3.81 -2.71 -4.90
N PRO A 146 -3.57 -2.54 -3.59
CA PRO A 146 -4.66 -2.32 -2.62
C PRO A 146 -5.46 -1.06 -2.91
N GLY A 147 -6.64 -0.94 -2.31
CA GLY A 147 -7.47 0.25 -2.42
C GLY A 147 -6.76 1.50 -1.89
N LEU A 148 -7.11 2.67 -2.44
CA LEU A 148 -6.48 3.95 -2.05
C LEU A 148 -6.55 4.20 -0.55
N TYR A 149 -7.71 4.02 0.07
CA TYR A 149 -7.89 4.27 1.51
C TYR A 149 -7.02 3.32 2.34
N ASP A 150 -6.95 2.05 1.94
CA ASP A 150 -6.12 1.06 2.63
C ASP A 150 -4.63 1.43 2.55
N ILE A 151 -4.17 1.89 1.40
CA ILE A 151 -2.78 2.35 1.21
C ILE A 151 -2.48 3.52 2.15
N VAL A 152 -3.32 4.55 2.13
CA VAL A 152 -3.12 5.78 2.94
C VAL A 152 -3.12 5.45 4.43
N ILE A 153 -4.10 4.67 4.89
CA ILE A 153 -4.23 4.30 6.30
C ILE A 153 -3.04 3.44 6.75
N SER A 154 -2.64 2.47 5.94
CA SER A 154 -1.53 1.57 6.30
C SER A 154 -0.17 2.27 6.34
N LEU A 155 0.08 3.21 5.44
CA LEU A 155 1.33 4.00 5.46
C LEU A 155 1.40 4.95 6.64
N GLY A 156 0.27 5.56 6.99
CA GLY A 156 0.20 6.60 8.00
C GLY A 156 0.57 7.98 7.46
N LYS A 157 0.19 9.01 8.22
CA LYS A 157 0.28 10.41 7.81
C LYS A 157 1.70 10.84 7.42
N ALA A 158 2.68 10.49 8.25
CA ALA A 158 4.08 10.91 8.02
C ALA A 158 4.64 10.34 6.71
N ASP A 159 4.43 9.04 6.45
CA ASP A 159 4.90 8.40 5.22
C ASP A 159 4.16 8.91 3.99
N VAL A 160 2.86 9.12 4.11
CA VAL A 160 2.04 9.68 3.01
C VAL A 160 2.56 11.06 2.64
N GLU A 161 2.74 11.95 3.61
CA GLU A 161 3.26 13.31 3.36
C GLU A 161 4.64 13.28 2.73
N LYS A 162 5.52 12.42 3.21
CA LYS A 162 6.88 12.27 2.67
C LYS A 162 6.85 11.84 1.21
N ARG A 163 6.07 10.82 0.88
CA ARG A 163 5.99 10.26 -0.48
C ARG A 163 5.34 11.23 -1.46
N LEU A 164 4.28 11.90 -1.05
CA LEU A 164 3.63 12.91 -1.88
C LEU A 164 4.55 14.11 -2.11
N GLY A 165 5.27 14.54 -1.07
CA GLY A 165 6.25 15.61 -1.18
C GLY A 165 7.34 15.35 -2.21
N LYS A 166 7.81 14.11 -2.32
CA LYS A 166 8.82 13.72 -3.32
C LYS A 166 8.33 13.85 -4.75
N ILE A 167 7.05 13.57 -5.00
CA ILE A 167 6.44 13.71 -6.32
C ILE A 167 6.26 15.17 -6.70
N LEU A 168 5.98 16.03 -5.73
CA LEU A 168 5.71 17.46 -5.95
C LEU A 168 6.98 18.30 -6.13
N ASN A 169 8.11 17.78 -5.65
CA ASN A 169 9.39 18.52 -5.71
C ASN A 169 10.25 18.14 -6.93
#